data_5b8b5d9e7e3dc6582eff3c44eb2ef71f
#
_entry.id   5b8b5d9e7e3dc6582eff3c44eb2ef71f
#
_cell.length_a   1.000
_cell.length_b   1.000
_cell.length_c   1.000
_cell.angle_alpha   90.00
_cell.angle_beta   90.00
_cell.angle_gamma   90.00
#
_symmetry.space_group_name_H-M   'P 1'
#
loop_
_entity.id
_entity.type
_entity.pdbx_description
1 polymer ?
#
loop_
_entity_poly.entity_id
_entity_poly.type
_entity_poly.pdbx_seq_one_letter_code
_entity_poly.pdbx_strand_id
1 'polypeptide(L)'
;MQHWTIIRSAMLAAALVIGAGQVALAQDTTLQLTVENGQFSPAELKAPANKPLVIVIKNNGAKPIEFESVSLRVEKVIAAKSQGSVRVRALAPGRYEFLDDFNKSTKGTLVVQ
;
A
#
# COMPACT_ATOMS: atom_id res chain seq x y z
N MET A 1 -72.31 30.11 -4.44
CA MET A 1 -70.90 30.39 -4.32
C MET A 1 -70.15 29.13 -3.88
N GLN A 2 -69.41 28.53 -4.76
CA GLN A 2 -68.70 27.35 -4.40
C GLN A 2 -67.26 27.80 -3.96
N HIS A 3 -66.98 27.48 -2.69
CA HIS A 3 -65.63 27.68 -2.19
C HIS A 3 -64.80 26.46 -2.55
N TRP A 4 -63.87 26.67 -3.44
CA TRP A 4 -62.87 25.65 -3.76
C TRP A 4 -61.78 25.72 -2.72
N THR A 5 -61.79 24.80 -1.80
CA THR A 5 -60.65 24.60 -0.91
C THR A 5 -59.59 23.80 -1.68
N ILE A 6 -58.58 24.50 -2.18
CA ILE A 6 -57.42 23.83 -2.72
C ILE A 6 -56.62 23.27 -1.54
N ILE A 7 -56.76 22.01 -1.29
CA ILE A 7 -55.88 21.32 -0.37
C ILE A 7 -54.57 21.15 -1.13
N ARG A 8 -53.65 22.04 -0.88
CA ARG A 8 -52.26 21.82 -1.32
C ARG A 8 -51.69 20.74 -0.39
N SER A 9 -51.75 19.53 -0.84
CA SER A 9 -50.93 18.47 -0.25
C SER A 9 -49.49 18.84 -0.48
N ALA A 10 -48.87 19.44 0.54
CA ALA A 10 -47.41 19.57 0.54
C ALA A 10 -46.88 18.15 0.64
N MET A 11 -46.50 17.57 -0.49
CA MET A 11 -45.64 16.40 -0.48
C MET A 11 -44.32 16.85 0.11
N LEU A 12 -44.12 16.58 1.39
CA LEU A 12 -42.81 16.57 1.95
C LEU A 12 -42.10 15.38 1.30
N ALA A 13 -41.39 15.64 0.22
CA ALA A 13 -40.40 14.69 -0.23
C ALA A 13 -39.33 14.68 0.86
N ALA A 14 -39.45 13.75 1.79
CA ALA A 14 -38.34 13.41 2.63
C ALA A 14 -37.28 12.85 1.69
N ALA A 15 -36.39 13.73 1.25
CA ALA A 15 -35.16 13.27 0.65
C ALA A 15 -34.42 12.46 1.73
N LEU A 16 -34.61 11.15 1.69
CA LEU A 16 -33.78 10.24 2.44
C LEU A 16 -32.41 10.40 1.84
N VAL A 17 -31.64 11.35 2.36
CA VAL A 17 -30.20 11.34 2.13
C VAL A 17 -29.70 10.13 2.89
N ILE A 18 -29.77 8.97 2.25
CA ILE A 18 -28.95 7.86 2.65
C ILE A 18 -27.54 8.41 2.39
N GLY A 19 -26.93 8.96 3.44
CA GLY A 19 -25.53 9.11 3.48
C GLY A 19 -24.99 7.70 3.25
N ALA A 20 -24.75 7.35 1.98
CA ALA A 20 -23.91 6.23 1.69
C ALA A 20 -22.63 6.56 2.42
N GLY A 21 -22.45 6.00 3.62
CA GLY A 21 -21.19 6.04 4.29
C GLY A 21 -20.22 5.51 3.27
N GLN A 22 -19.44 6.40 2.67
CA GLN A 22 -18.31 5.96 1.89
C GLN A 22 -17.47 5.19 2.90
N VAL A 23 -17.60 3.86 2.87
CA VAL A 23 -16.59 3.02 3.45
C VAL A 23 -15.36 3.36 2.63
N ALA A 24 -14.56 4.30 3.15
CA ALA A 24 -13.25 4.53 2.63
C ALA A 24 -12.53 3.20 2.77
N LEU A 25 -12.48 2.43 1.69
CA LEU A 25 -11.59 1.29 1.62
C LEU A 25 -10.20 1.88 1.85
N ALA A 26 -9.64 1.59 3.04
CA ALA A 26 -8.28 1.96 3.32
C ALA A 26 -7.42 1.33 2.25
N GLN A 27 -6.93 2.13 1.30
CA GLN A 27 -6.00 1.67 0.32
C GLN A 27 -4.69 1.35 1.02
N ASP A 28 -4.14 0.17 0.75
CA ASP A 28 -2.82 -0.19 1.22
C ASP A 28 -1.81 0.86 0.71
N THR A 29 -0.90 1.26 1.57
CA THR A 29 0.20 2.13 1.16
C THR A 29 1.14 1.32 0.29
N THR A 30 1.41 1.80 -0.92
CA THR A 30 2.31 1.15 -1.86
C THR A 30 3.64 1.88 -1.93
N LEU A 31 4.73 1.15 -1.74
CA LEU A 31 6.09 1.65 -1.83
C LEU A 31 6.75 1.06 -3.07
N GLN A 32 7.60 1.84 -3.72
CA GLN A 32 8.37 1.42 -4.90
C GLN A 32 9.83 1.24 -4.54
N LEU A 33 10.40 0.11 -4.93
CA LEU A 33 11.79 -0.23 -4.72
C LEU A 33 12.36 -0.80 -6.02
N THR A 34 13.53 -0.35 -6.41
CA THR A 34 14.23 -0.87 -7.58
C THR A 34 15.53 -1.52 -7.12
N VAL A 35 15.92 -2.61 -7.76
CA VAL A 35 17.24 -3.20 -7.57
C VAL A 35 17.96 -3.26 -8.92
N GLU A 36 19.19 -2.76 -8.94
CA GLU A 36 20.04 -2.70 -10.12
C GLU A 36 21.49 -2.56 -9.69
N ASN A 37 22.38 -3.25 -10.39
CA ASN A 37 23.84 -3.21 -10.12
C ASN A 37 24.19 -3.50 -8.63
N GLY A 38 23.49 -4.43 -8.01
CA GLY A 38 23.74 -4.80 -6.64
C GLY A 38 23.32 -3.77 -5.60
N GLN A 39 22.43 -2.85 -5.96
CA GLN A 39 21.95 -1.80 -5.07
C GLN A 39 20.43 -1.68 -5.11
N PHE A 40 19.85 -1.47 -3.93
CA PHE A 40 18.46 -1.03 -3.81
C PHE A 40 18.37 0.49 -3.95
N SER A 41 17.35 0.93 -4.66
CA SER A 41 17.07 2.35 -4.83
C SER A 41 15.58 2.63 -4.60
N PRO A 42 15.21 3.45 -3.65
CA PRO A 42 16.07 4.05 -2.63
C PRO A 42 16.61 3.01 -1.64
N ALA A 43 17.77 3.25 -1.07
CA ALA A 43 18.32 2.37 -0.03
C ALA A 43 17.58 2.48 1.30
N GLU A 44 16.87 3.59 1.49
CA GLU A 44 16.02 3.83 2.64
C GLU A 44 14.59 4.18 2.17
N LEU A 45 13.67 3.24 2.40
CA LEU A 45 12.24 3.44 2.17
C LEU A 45 11.61 4.03 3.42
N LYS A 46 10.63 4.91 3.23
CA LYS A 46 9.84 5.48 4.33
C LYS A 46 8.40 5.04 4.21
N ALA A 47 7.80 4.71 5.34
CA ALA A 47 6.43 4.27 5.41
C ALA A 47 5.72 4.79 6.66
N PRO A 48 4.39 4.98 6.58
CA PRO A 48 3.60 5.32 7.76
C PRO A 48 3.48 4.11 8.70
N ALA A 49 3.45 4.40 9.99
CA ALA A 49 3.25 3.38 11.01
C ALA A 49 1.79 2.87 11.04
N ASN A 50 1.62 1.66 11.55
CA ASN A 50 0.33 1.06 11.88
C ASN A 50 -0.64 0.92 10.69
N LYS A 51 -0.10 0.77 9.49
CA LYS A 51 -0.86 0.51 8.26
C LYS A 51 -0.22 -0.63 7.48
N PRO A 52 -1.01 -1.50 6.87
CA PRO A 52 -0.48 -2.50 5.95
C PRO A 52 0.21 -1.83 4.76
N LEU A 53 1.26 -2.45 4.27
CA LEU A 53 2.08 -1.94 3.17
C LEU A 53 2.13 -2.97 2.04
N VAL A 54 2.30 -2.46 0.82
CA VAL A 54 2.72 -3.26 -0.32
C VAL A 54 4.03 -2.68 -0.82
N ILE A 55 5.07 -3.49 -0.93
CA ILE A 55 6.33 -3.09 -1.54
C ILE A 55 6.39 -3.72 -2.92
N VAL A 56 6.42 -2.88 -3.93
CA VAL A 56 6.63 -3.29 -5.32
C VAL A 56 8.12 -3.23 -5.60
N ILE A 57 8.70 -4.35 -6.00
CA ILE A 57 10.13 -4.47 -6.21
C ILE A 57 10.38 -4.74 -7.69
N LYS A 58 11.07 -3.83 -8.34
CA LYS A 58 11.46 -3.95 -9.73
C LYS A 58 12.92 -4.38 -9.82
N ASN A 59 13.14 -5.55 -10.37
CA ASN A 59 14.50 -6.05 -10.63
C ASN A 59 14.92 -5.67 -12.05
N ASN A 60 15.76 -4.65 -12.17
CA ASN A 60 16.34 -4.21 -13.45
C ASN A 60 17.62 -4.95 -13.80
N GLY A 61 18.10 -5.83 -12.93
CA GLY A 61 19.32 -6.60 -13.14
C GLY A 61 19.15 -7.78 -14.08
N ALA A 62 20.27 -8.39 -14.45
CA ALA A 62 20.33 -9.56 -15.34
C ALA A 62 20.21 -10.89 -14.59
N LYS A 63 20.12 -10.85 -13.28
CA LYS A 63 20.02 -12.03 -12.42
C LYS A 63 18.81 -11.94 -11.51
N PRO A 64 18.22 -13.08 -11.11
CA PRO A 64 17.17 -13.04 -10.11
C PRO A 64 17.71 -12.55 -8.77
N ILE A 65 16.84 -11.96 -7.98
CA ILE A 65 17.10 -11.59 -6.59
C ILE A 65 16.13 -12.34 -5.68
N GLU A 66 16.50 -12.51 -4.42
CA GLU A 66 15.60 -12.93 -3.37
C GLU A 66 15.47 -11.79 -2.35
N PHE A 67 14.38 -11.06 -2.45
CA PHE A 67 14.03 -10.05 -1.46
C PHE A 67 13.66 -10.75 -0.16
N GLU A 68 14.42 -10.48 0.89
CA GLU A 68 14.21 -11.10 2.20
C GLU A 68 14.30 -10.07 3.32
N SER A 69 13.40 -10.18 4.27
CA SER A 69 13.47 -9.46 5.52
C SER A 69 12.93 -10.31 6.66
N VAL A 70 13.81 -10.64 7.59
CA VAL A 70 13.42 -11.39 8.80
C VAL A 70 12.46 -10.56 9.65
N SER A 71 12.75 -9.28 9.85
CA SER A 71 11.93 -8.39 10.68
C SER A 71 10.58 -8.08 10.05
N LEU A 72 10.49 -8.03 8.73
CA LEU A 72 9.23 -7.84 8.00
C LEU A 72 8.48 -9.15 7.79
N ARG A 73 9.14 -10.29 7.98
CA ARG A 73 8.61 -11.65 7.74
C ARG A 73 8.15 -11.84 6.30
N VAL A 74 8.98 -11.40 5.36
CA VAL A 74 8.71 -11.55 3.93
C VAL A 74 9.91 -12.14 3.22
N GLU A 75 9.62 -12.89 2.17
CA GLU A 75 10.59 -13.53 1.31
C GLU A 75 9.98 -13.68 -0.08
N LYS A 76 10.68 -13.23 -1.11
CA LYS A 76 10.19 -13.30 -2.49
C LYS A 76 11.33 -13.31 -3.49
N VAL A 77 11.34 -14.33 -4.37
CA VAL A 77 12.23 -14.36 -5.52
C VAL A 77 11.61 -13.52 -6.65
N ILE A 78 12.41 -12.64 -7.22
CA ILE A 78 12.01 -11.80 -8.35
C ILE A 78 12.98 -12.05 -9.50
N ALA A 79 12.45 -12.57 -10.59
CA ALA A 79 13.24 -12.89 -11.76
C ALA A 79 13.93 -11.65 -12.34
N ALA A 80 15.02 -11.87 -13.09
CA ALA A 80 15.69 -10.80 -13.82
C ALA A 80 14.71 -10.05 -14.73
N LYS A 81 14.88 -8.73 -14.83
CA LYS A 81 14.06 -7.85 -15.67
C LYS A 81 12.58 -7.96 -15.41
N SER A 82 12.20 -8.26 -14.17
CA SER A 82 10.83 -8.51 -13.75
C SER A 82 10.48 -7.71 -12.50
N GLN A 83 9.21 -7.69 -12.17
CA GLN A 83 8.66 -6.99 -11.04
C GLN A 83 7.86 -7.98 -10.19
N GLY A 84 7.94 -7.81 -8.89
CA GLY A 84 7.13 -8.56 -7.93
C GLY A 84 6.69 -7.67 -6.79
N SER A 85 5.79 -8.14 -5.96
CA SER A 85 5.35 -7.40 -4.79
C SER A 85 5.27 -8.29 -3.56
N VAL A 86 5.48 -7.67 -2.40
CA VAL A 86 5.28 -8.31 -1.11
C VAL A 86 4.31 -7.49 -0.27
N ARG A 87 3.49 -8.18 0.49
CA ARG A 87 2.61 -7.54 1.47
C ARG A 87 3.28 -7.58 2.84
N VAL A 88 3.24 -6.44 3.51
CA VAL A 88 3.81 -6.30 4.85
C VAL A 88 2.70 -5.91 5.80
N ARG A 89 2.63 -6.59 6.93
CA ARG A 89 1.67 -6.27 7.99
C ARG A 89 1.87 -4.85 8.50
N ALA A 90 0.88 -4.32 9.19
CA ALA A 90 1.03 -3.05 9.91
C ALA A 90 2.20 -3.14 10.91
N LEU A 91 3.07 -2.16 10.87
CA LEU A 91 4.30 -2.12 11.66
C LEU A 91 4.28 -0.98 12.67
N ALA A 92 4.87 -1.21 13.83
CA ALA A 92 5.21 -0.16 14.76
C ALA A 92 6.33 0.73 14.20
N PRO A 93 6.45 1.99 14.65
CA PRO A 93 7.60 2.82 14.27
C PRO A 93 8.92 2.12 14.56
N GLY A 94 9.86 2.22 13.63
CA GLY A 94 11.15 1.57 13.76
C GLY A 94 11.89 1.44 12.44
N ARG A 95 13.02 0.76 12.49
CA ARG A 95 13.87 0.49 11.33
C ARG A 95 13.86 -1.01 11.08
N TYR A 96 13.55 -1.38 9.85
CA TYR A 96 13.40 -2.78 9.43
C TYR A 96 14.33 -3.03 8.25
N GLU A 97 15.30 -3.91 8.42
CA GLU A 97 16.26 -4.21 7.36
C GLU A 97 15.70 -5.22 6.36
N PHE A 98 16.10 -5.07 5.11
CA PHE A 98 15.88 -6.04 4.05
C PHE A 98 17.15 -6.21 3.22
N LEU A 99 17.25 -7.31 2.53
CA LEU A 99 18.42 -7.61 1.69
C LEU A 99 18.03 -8.50 0.51
N ASP A 100 18.97 -8.65 -0.41
CA ASP A 100 18.92 -9.70 -1.42
C ASP A 100 19.68 -10.91 -0.88
N ASP A 101 18.96 -12.00 -0.59
CA ASP A 101 19.59 -13.19 -0.01
C ASP A 101 20.53 -13.91 -0.98
N PHE A 102 20.42 -13.66 -2.29
CA PHE A 102 21.36 -14.15 -3.27
C PHE A 102 22.66 -13.32 -3.34
N ASN A 103 22.63 -12.10 -2.81
CA ASN A 103 23.77 -11.20 -2.71
C ASN A 103 23.63 -10.33 -1.47
N LYS A 104 24.06 -10.83 -0.34
CA LYS A 104 23.81 -10.25 0.98
C LYS A 104 24.44 -8.89 1.24
N SER A 105 25.34 -8.44 0.37
CA SER A 105 25.86 -7.08 0.42
C SER A 105 24.86 -6.04 -0.11
N THR A 106 23.84 -6.47 -0.85
CA THR A 106 22.77 -5.64 -1.35
C THR A 106 21.70 -5.53 -0.26
N LYS A 107 21.64 -4.38 0.39
CA LYS A 107 20.82 -4.13 1.58
C LYS A 107 20.07 -2.81 1.50
N GLY A 108 18.97 -2.74 2.23
CA GLY A 108 18.23 -1.51 2.45
C GLY A 108 17.50 -1.52 3.79
N THR A 109 16.85 -0.41 4.08
CA THR A 109 16.11 -0.23 5.32
C THR A 109 14.74 0.38 5.04
N LEU A 110 13.73 -0.15 5.69
CA LEU A 110 12.41 0.45 5.77
C LEU A 110 12.33 1.23 7.07
N VAL A 111 12.13 2.53 6.98
CA VAL A 111 11.94 3.42 8.14
C VAL A 111 10.45 3.70 8.30
N VAL A 112 9.90 3.28 9.41
CA VAL A 112 8.48 3.44 9.74
C VAL A 112 8.36 4.48 10.85
N GLN A 113 7.54 5.47 10.59
CA GLN A 113 7.36 6.56 11.54
C GLN A 113 5.98 7.23 11.44
#